data_87156956827a92697228b9113f848809
#
_entry.id   87156956827a92697228b9113f848809
#
_cell.length_a   1.000
_cell.length_b   1.000
_cell.length_c   1.000
_cell.angle_alpha   90.00
_cell.angle_beta   90.00
_cell.angle_gamma   90.00
#
_symmetry.space_group_name_H-M   'P 1'
#
loop_
_entity.id
_entity.type
_entity.pdbx_description
1 polymer ?
#
loop_
_entity_poly.entity_id
_entity_poly.type
_entity_poly.pdbx_seq_one_letter_code
_entity_poly.pdbx_strand_id
1 'polypeptide(L)'
;MTEIANPIPASSAPLASHGANPLTGRFATPGDRVISHRALILTALAFAVPARIGLTMIGAEGALVLGGFMAAAVAIPLVKSGAPAPMAWLFMAATAMAAGGVWIGVAGWLRHYRGVNETISSLLLSYIAIAIMNFFVEGALRDPASANKPSTMPIGDAYRIGAIPGTDVHWGFAAGVVLSIILFILMSRTTFGFAARMTGGNVRAARAQGLPVGFLMVTCCVIAGACAGLAGFFEVTAIHGQANASLVAGYGFTGILVAFLARHNPLMIVPVAIIFGAIAAAGGLVQRRMDMPDATVLVLQGIIFVVLLASDTLYGRIPLFQPQARGDRT
;
A
#
# COMPACT_ATOMS: atom_id res chain seq x y z
N MET A 1 -52.25 -47.24 3.99
CA MET A 1 -52.19 -47.87 2.66
C MET A 1 -51.75 -46.80 1.69
N THR A 2 -50.62 -47.06 1.00
CA THR A 2 -50.04 -46.32 -0.11
C THR A 2 -49.63 -44.87 0.13
N GLU A 3 -48.48 -44.77 0.64
CA GLU A 3 -47.56 -43.65 0.68
C GLU A 3 -47.12 -43.30 -0.76
N ILE A 4 -47.41 -42.10 -1.22
CA ILE A 4 -46.94 -41.60 -2.50
C ILE A 4 -45.69 -40.79 -2.21
N ALA A 5 -44.52 -41.41 -2.47
CA ALA A 5 -43.24 -40.75 -2.49
C ALA A 5 -43.20 -39.74 -3.64
N ASN A 6 -43.05 -38.48 -3.31
CA ASN A 6 -42.84 -37.40 -4.28
C ASN A 6 -41.32 -37.33 -4.62
N PRO A 7 -40.91 -37.58 -5.86
CA PRO A 7 -39.50 -37.45 -6.23
C PRO A 7 -39.09 -35.98 -6.26
N ILE A 8 -38.09 -35.63 -5.48
CA ILE A 8 -37.42 -34.34 -5.50
C ILE A 8 -36.84 -34.14 -6.91
N PRO A 9 -37.18 -33.08 -7.65
CA PRO A 9 -36.56 -32.83 -8.93
C PRO A 9 -35.08 -32.49 -8.67
N ALA A 10 -34.18 -33.28 -9.25
CA ALA A 10 -32.77 -32.99 -9.33
C ALA A 10 -32.57 -31.67 -10.10
N SER A 11 -32.42 -30.58 -9.38
CA SER A 11 -31.99 -29.31 -9.93
C SER A 11 -30.54 -29.46 -10.44
N SER A 12 -30.40 -29.78 -11.71
CA SER A 12 -29.17 -29.65 -12.46
C SER A 12 -28.91 -28.15 -12.76
N ALA A 13 -28.79 -27.36 -11.71
CA ALA A 13 -28.15 -26.06 -11.87
C ALA A 13 -26.65 -26.33 -12.12
N PRO A 14 -26.06 -25.86 -13.24
CA PRO A 14 -24.64 -25.96 -13.43
C PRO A 14 -23.97 -25.27 -12.26
N LEU A 15 -23.02 -25.96 -11.61
CA LEU A 15 -22.14 -25.41 -10.59
C LEU A 15 -21.61 -24.06 -11.10
N ALA A 16 -22.19 -22.98 -10.57
CA ALA A 16 -21.71 -21.64 -10.87
C ALA A 16 -20.22 -21.61 -10.56
N SER A 17 -19.43 -21.41 -11.59
CA SER A 17 -17.98 -21.38 -11.55
C SER A 17 -17.50 -20.38 -10.48
N HIS A 18 -17.09 -20.90 -9.33
CA HIS A 18 -16.44 -20.10 -8.28
C HIS A 18 -15.15 -19.53 -8.88
N GLY A 19 -15.18 -18.28 -9.32
CA GLY A 19 -14.01 -17.60 -9.86
C GLY A 19 -14.24 -16.65 -11.04
N ALA A 20 -15.43 -16.61 -11.60
CA ALA A 20 -15.78 -15.60 -12.59
C ALA A 20 -16.26 -14.32 -11.90
N ASN A 21 -15.82 -13.16 -12.39
CA ASN A 21 -16.35 -11.88 -11.95
C ASN A 21 -17.87 -11.84 -12.21
N PRO A 22 -18.73 -11.66 -11.20
CA PRO A 22 -20.18 -11.73 -11.35
C PRO A 22 -20.75 -10.68 -12.32
N LEU A 23 -19.99 -9.60 -12.61
CA LEU A 23 -20.40 -8.51 -13.52
C LEU A 23 -20.00 -8.76 -14.98
N THR A 24 -18.98 -9.57 -15.26
CA THR A 24 -18.45 -9.75 -16.61
C THR A 24 -18.45 -11.21 -17.09
N GLY A 25 -18.74 -12.18 -16.23
CA GLY A 25 -18.68 -13.63 -16.52
C GLY A 25 -17.27 -14.13 -16.90
N ARG A 26 -16.24 -13.27 -16.80
CA ARG A 26 -14.85 -13.59 -17.18
C ARG A 26 -14.08 -14.06 -15.95
N PHE A 27 -13.36 -15.15 -16.12
CA PHE A 27 -12.33 -15.56 -15.14
C PHE A 27 -11.26 -14.45 -15.07
N ALA A 28 -10.73 -14.21 -13.85
CA ALA A 28 -9.64 -13.28 -13.64
C ALA A 28 -8.55 -13.46 -14.71
N THR A 29 -8.37 -12.44 -15.55
CA THR A 29 -7.36 -12.46 -16.62
C THR A 29 -5.95 -12.34 -16.02
N PRO A 30 -4.90 -12.72 -16.76
CA PRO A 30 -3.53 -12.45 -16.32
C PRO A 30 -3.28 -11.01 -15.88
N GLY A 31 -3.99 -10.04 -16.44
CA GLY A 31 -3.94 -8.63 -16.06
C GLY A 31 -4.43 -8.33 -14.64
N ASP A 32 -5.43 -9.07 -14.15
CA ASP A 32 -5.89 -8.93 -12.75
C ASP A 32 -4.81 -9.33 -11.73
N ARG A 33 -3.75 -10.00 -12.18
CA ARG A 33 -2.63 -10.48 -11.35
C ARG A 33 -1.49 -9.47 -11.21
N VAL A 34 -1.38 -8.53 -12.14
CA VAL A 34 -0.40 -7.42 -12.08
C VAL A 34 -0.84 -6.33 -11.08
N ILE A 35 -2.00 -6.50 -10.50
CA ILE A 35 -2.71 -5.55 -9.64
C ILE A 35 -1.92 -5.22 -8.36
N SER A 36 -1.27 -6.21 -7.75
CA SER A 36 -0.59 -6.06 -6.45
C SER A 36 0.65 -5.15 -6.49
N HIS A 37 1.32 -4.99 -7.63
CA HIS A 37 2.60 -4.28 -7.71
C HIS A 37 2.50 -2.78 -7.46
N ARG A 38 1.38 -2.15 -7.80
CA ARG A 38 1.18 -0.71 -7.68
C ARG A 38 1.05 -0.23 -6.24
N ALA A 39 0.26 -0.93 -5.41
CA ALA A 39 0.15 -0.63 -4.00
C ALA A 39 1.50 -0.83 -3.29
N LEU A 40 2.26 -1.87 -3.66
CA LEU A 40 3.56 -2.17 -3.10
C LEU A 40 4.62 -1.10 -3.37
N ILE A 41 4.67 -0.50 -4.57
CA ILE A 41 5.61 0.58 -4.85
C ILE A 41 5.30 1.78 -3.95
N LEU A 42 4.04 2.20 -3.90
CA LEU A 42 3.63 3.39 -3.16
C LEU A 42 3.77 3.21 -1.64
N THR A 43 3.43 2.03 -1.10
CA THR A 43 3.61 1.72 0.32
C THR A 43 5.08 1.54 0.69
N ALA A 44 5.90 1.00 -0.19
CA ALA A 44 7.35 0.92 0.01
C ALA A 44 8.00 2.32 0.02
N LEU A 45 7.56 3.23 -0.86
CA LEU A 45 7.99 4.63 -0.84
C LEU A 45 7.56 5.33 0.46
N ALA A 46 6.36 5.01 0.97
CA ALA A 46 5.88 5.53 2.25
C ALA A 46 6.77 5.13 3.43
N PHE A 47 7.41 3.97 3.38
CA PHE A 47 8.40 3.57 4.39
C PHE A 47 9.80 4.14 4.11
N ALA A 48 10.23 4.15 2.85
CA ALA A 48 11.59 4.52 2.47
C ALA A 48 11.91 6.01 2.73
N VAL A 49 10.92 6.91 2.60
CA VAL A 49 11.13 8.35 2.79
C VAL A 49 11.45 8.70 4.26
N PRO A 50 10.67 8.28 5.27
CA PRO A 50 11.02 8.50 6.68
C PRO A 50 12.31 7.78 7.11
N ALA A 51 12.59 6.62 6.53
CA ALA A 51 13.82 5.87 6.83
C ALA A 51 15.08 6.67 6.49
N ARG A 52 15.03 7.56 5.48
CA ARG A 52 16.15 8.47 5.13
C ARG A 52 16.48 9.50 6.20
N ILE A 53 15.52 9.86 7.03
CA ILE A 53 15.70 10.77 8.16
C ILE A 53 15.85 10.01 9.50
N GLY A 54 16.02 8.69 9.44
CA GLY A 54 16.23 7.84 10.61
C GLY A 54 14.95 7.49 11.38
N LEU A 55 13.78 7.59 10.76
CA LEU A 55 12.50 7.23 11.36
C LEU A 55 11.98 5.90 10.80
N THR A 56 11.58 4.99 11.69
CA THR A 56 10.99 3.70 11.32
C THR A 56 9.46 3.77 11.49
N MET A 57 8.75 4.08 10.41
CA MET A 57 7.29 4.23 10.42
C MET A 57 6.60 2.96 9.90
N ILE A 58 5.78 2.30 10.73
CA ILE A 58 5.00 1.10 10.34
C ILE A 58 3.55 1.46 9.98
N GLY A 59 3.22 2.74 9.94
CA GLY A 59 1.86 3.26 9.76
C GLY A 59 1.30 3.27 8.34
N ALA A 60 2.03 2.77 7.34
CA ALA A 60 1.63 2.86 5.94
C ALA A 60 0.30 2.14 5.63
N GLU A 61 -0.01 1.03 6.33
CA GLU A 61 -1.28 0.32 6.18
C GLU A 61 -2.47 1.18 6.59
N GLY A 62 -2.41 1.83 7.76
CA GLY A 62 -3.47 2.72 8.22
C GLY A 62 -3.68 3.94 7.32
N ALA A 63 -2.59 4.52 6.81
CA ALA A 63 -2.67 5.64 5.88
C ALA A 63 -3.26 5.24 4.53
N LEU A 64 -2.97 4.02 4.04
CA LEU A 64 -3.57 3.44 2.85
C LEU A 64 -5.08 3.26 3.03
N VAL A 65 -5.48 2.62 4.13
CA VAL A 65 -6.89 2.37 4.46
C VAL A 65 -7.66 3.67 4.59
N LEU A 66 -7.13 4.64 5.34
CA LEU A 66 -7.79 5.93 5.52
C LEU A 66 -7.84 6.73 4.21
N GLY A 67 -6.77 6.69 3.42
CA GLY A 67 -6.72 7.35 2.10
C GLY A 67 -7.74 6.75 1.13
N GLY A 68 -7.84 5.42 1.05
CA GLY A 68 -8.83 4.72 0.24
C GLY A 68 -10.27 5.00 0.70
N PHE A 69 -10.50 4.99 2.01
CA PHE A 69 -11.78 5.37 2.59
C PHE A 69 -12.19 6.80 2.23
N MET A 70 -11.29 7.78 2.36
CA MET A 70 -11.56 9.17 2.01
C MET A 70 -11.78 9.36 0.51
N ALA A 71 -11.07 8.63 -0.35
CA ALA A 71 -11.33 8.62 -1.78
C ALA A 71 -12.74 8.13 -2.09
N ALA A 72 -13.19 7.03 -1.48
CA ALA A 72 -14.55 6.51 -1.64
C ALA A 72 -15.60 7.47 -1.09
N ALA A 73 -15.37 8.05 0.08
CA ALA A 73 -16.30 8.99 0.71
C ALA A 73 -16.53 10.25 -0.15
N VAL A 74 -15.45 10.79 -0.75
CA VAL A 74 -15.52 11.95 -1.65
C VAL A 74 -16.13 11.58 -3.01
N ALA A 75 -15.97 10.35 -3.47
CA ALA A 75 -16.60 9.89 -4.70
C ALA A 75 -18.14 9.95 -4.64
N ILE A 76 -18.75 9.69 -3.48
CA ILE A 76 -20.24 9.64 -3.32
C ILE A 76 -20.91 10.95 -3.77
N PRO A 77 -20.55 12.15 -3.26
CA PRO A 77 -21.13 13.40 -3.72
C PRO A 77 -20.77 13.74 -5.18
N LEU A 78 -19.59 13.34 -5.65
CA LEU A 78 -19.17 13.58 -7.04
C LEU A 78 -19.99 12.73 -8.03
N VAL A 79 -20.32 11.49 -7.69
CA VAL A 79 -21.24 10.65 -8.48
C VAL A 79 -22.61 11.29 -8.55
N LYS A 80 -23.13 11.80 -7.43
CA LYS A 80 -24.45 12.46 -7.37
C LYS A 80 -24.53 13.75 -8.19
N SER A 81 -23.41 14.49 -8.26
CA SER A 81 -23.31 15.75 -9.02
C SER A 81 -23.01 15.55 -10.51
N GLY A 82 -22.73 14.30 -10.97
CA GLY A 82 -22.37 14.03 -12.35
C GLY A 82 -21.03 14.65 -12.77
N ALA A 83 -20.09 14.83 -11.86
CA ALA A 83 -18.81 15.47 -12.15
C ALA A 83 -18.02 14.70 -13.22
N PRO A 84 -17.26 15.40 -14.10
CA PRO A 84 -16.42 14.72 -15.10
C PRO A 84 -15.34 13.88 -14.43
N ALA A 85 -15.07 12.68 -14.97
CA ALA A 85 -14.15 11.70 -14.38
C ALA A 85 -12.76 12.24 -14.02
N PRO A 86 -12.07 13.06 -14.87
CA PRO A 86 -10.76 13.61 -14.53
C PRO A 86 -10.79 14.49 -13.28
N MET A 87 -11.85 15.29 -13.12
CA MET A 87 -12.04 16.14 -11.95
C MET A 87 -12.27 15.28 -10.69
N ALA A 88 -13.11 14.25 -10.80
CA ALA A 88 -13.35 13.33 -9.70
C ALA A 88 -12.07 12.61 -9.25
N TRP A 89 -11.26 12.10 -10.19
CA TRP A 89 -9.97 11.47 -9.86
C TRP A 89 -9.02 12.43 -9.16
N LEU A 90 -8.95 13.68 -9.59
CA LEU A 90 -8.11 14.68 -8.94
C LEU A 90 -8.52 14.93 -7.48
N PHE A 91 -9.83 15.14 -7.23
CA PHE A 91 -10.33 15.36 -5.87
C PHE A 91 -10.18 14.12 -4.98
N MET A 92 -10.48 12.93 -5.50
CA MET A 92 -10.30 11.66 -4.79
C MET A 92 -8.84 11.42 -4.43
N ALA A 93 -7.91 11.62 -5.38
CA ALA A 93 -6.48 11.47 -5.14
C ALA A 93 -5.96 12.51 -4.14
N ALA A 94 -6.34 13.78 -4.29
CA ALA A 94 -5.92 14.85 -3.39
C ALA A 94 -6.38 14.61 -1.95
N THR A 95 -7.65 14.21 -1.76
CA THR A 95 -8.18 13.90 -0.41
C THR A 95 -7.55 12.65 0.18
N ALA A 96 -7.28 11.62 -0.61
CA ALA A 96 -6.57 10.42 -0.17
C ALA A 96 -5.14 10.73 0.29
N MET A 97 -4.40 11.52 -0.51
CA MET A 97 -3.05 11.98 -0.18
C MET A 97 -3.04 12.88 1.07
N ALA A 98 -4.00 13.79 1.18
CA ALA A 98 -4.13 14.68 2.34
C ALA A 98 -4.43 13.88 3.62
N ALA A 99 -5.39 12.96 3.57
CA ALA A 99 -5.76 12.13 4.71
C ALA A 99 -4.59 11.26 5.17
N GLY A 100 -3.95 10.52 4.27
CA GLY A 100 -2.78 9.71 4.59
C GLY A 100 -1.61 10.56 5.09
N GLY A 101 -1.35 11.71 4.43
CA GLY A 101 -0.28 12.64 4.79
C GLY A 101 -0.45 13.20 6.20
N VAL A 102 -1.63 13.72 6.52
CA VAL A 102 -1.94 14.22 7.87
C VAL A 102 -1.81 13.10 8.89
N TRP A 103 -2.32 11.90 8.57
CA TRP A 103 -2.31 10.77 9.50
C TRP A 103 -0.92 10.35 9.93
N ILE A 104 -0.01 10.13 9.00
CA ILE A 104 1.39 9.81 9.31
C ILE A 104 2.15 11.05 9.80
N GLY A 105 1.78 12.24 9.32
CA GLY A 105 2.32 13.50 9.81
C GLY A 105 2.13 13.69 11.32
N VAL A 106 0.98 13.24 11.86
CA VAL A 106 0.72 13.22 13.32
C VAL A 106 1.74 12.35 14.07
N ALA A 107 2.09 11.16 13.56
CA ALA A 107 3.11 10.32 14.17
C ALA A 107 4.49 11.02 14.18
N GLY A 108 4.87 11.67 13.07
CA GLY A 108 6.09 12.46 12.97
C GLY A 108 6.10 13.65 13.93
N TRP A 109 4.97 14.34 14.06
CA TRP A 109 4.80 15.44 15.01
C TRP A 109 4.94 14.96 16.46
N LEU A 110 4.27 13.86 16.84
CA LEU A 110 4.39 13.23 18.15
C LEU A 110 5.84 12.84 18.47
N ARG A 111 6.55 12.30 17.49
CA ARG A 111 7.97 11.96 17.64
C ARG A 111 8.82 13.17 17.96
N HIS A 112 8.67 14.25 17.16
CA HIS A 112 9.53 15.42 17.29
C HIS A 112 9.23 16.24 18.56
N TYR A 113 7.94 16.54 18.79
CA TYR A 113 7.55 17.48 19.87
C TYR A 113 7.26 16.81 21.22
N ARG A 114 6.88 15.54 21.21
CA ARG A 114 6.52 14.80 22.44
C ARG A 114 7.49 13.67 22.76
N GLY A 115 8.45 13.35 21.90
CA GLY A 115 9.41 12.29 22.11
C GLY A 115 8.80 10.87 22.08
N VAL A 116 7.57 10.71 21.58
CA VAL A 116 6.89 9.42 21.47
C VAL A 116 7.61 8.55 20.45
N ASN A 117 7.69 7.24 20.70
CA ASN A 117 8.27 6.31 19.73
C ASN A 117 7.42 6.27 18.46
N GLU A 118 8.04 6.60 17.32
CA GLU A 118 7.37 6.71 16.02
C GLU A 118 6.84 5.38 15.50
N THR A 119 7.55 4.29 15.77
CA THR A 119 7.14 2.94 15.35
C THR A 119 5.85 2.52 16.05
N ILE A 120 5.81 2.71 17.39
CA ILE A 120 4.63 2.36 18.20
C ILE A 120 3.47 3.27 17.86
N SER A 121 3.69 4.60 17.79
CA SER A 121 2.61 5.55 17.51
C SER A 121 2.02 5.36 16.12
N SER A 122 2.85 5.13 15.09
CA SER A 122 2.36 4.88 13.74
C SER A 122 1.62 3.55 13.60
N LEU A 123 2.05 2.51 14.33
CA LEU A 123 1.33 1.23 14.38
C LEU A 123 -0.05 1.38 15.04
N LEU A 124 -0.13 2.04 16.19
CA LEU A 124 -1.40 2.29 16.87
C LEU A 124 -2.34 3.15 16.01
N LEU A 125 -1.81 4.17 15.35
CA LEU A 125 -2.58 4.97 14.41
C LEU A 125 -3.12 4.14 13.24
N SER A 126 -2.43 3.08 12.80
CA SER A 126 -2.96 2.17 11.78
C SER A 126 -4.22 1.44 12.25
N TYR A 127 -4.22 0.91 13.47
CA TYR A 127 -5.42 0.28 14.02
C TYR A 127 -6.57 1.27 14.22
N ILE A 128 -6.27 2.49 14.64
CA ILE A 128 -7.28 3.54 14.76
C ILE A 128 -7.86 3.90 13.38
N ALA A 129 -7.03 4.01 12.34
CA ALA A 129 -7.49 4.28 10.98
C ALA A 129 -8.44 3.19 10.45
N ILE A 130 -8.11 1.91 10.69
CA ILE A 130 -8.94 0.77 10.35
C ILE A 130 -10.27 0.82 11.11
N ALA A 131 -10.24 1.11 12.40
CA ALA A 131 -11.44 1.24 13.23
C ALA A 131 -12.34 2.40 12.75
N ILE A 132 -11.75 3.55 12.41
CA ILE A 132 -12.48 4.69 11.84
C ILE A 132 -13.16 4.29 10.53
N MET A 133 -12.44 3.66 9.62
CA MET A 133 -13.04 3.18 8.35
C MET A 133 -14.21 2.24 8.62
N ASN A 134 -14.04 1.22 9.47
CA ASN A 134 -15.09 0.27 9.78
C ASN A 134 -16.32 0.95 10.41
N PHE A 135 -16.11 1.88 11.35
CA PHE A 135 -17.20 2.64 11.98
C PHE A 135 -18.09 3.36 10.96
N PHE A 136 -17.48 4.02 9.97
CA PHE A 136 -18.23 4.73 8.94
C PHE A 136 -18.85 3.78 7.89
N VAL A 137 -18.15 2.73 7.52
CA VAL A 137 -18.60 1.74 6.51
C VAL A 137 -19.73 0.89 7.07
N GLU A 138 -19.77 0.59 8.36
CA GLU A 138 -20.85 -0.12 9.02
C GLU A 138 -22.02 0.81 9.43
N GLY A 139 -21.72 2.11 9.56
CA GLY A 139 -22.67 3.13 10.01
C GLY A 139 -23.17 4.05 8.89
N ALA A 140 -22.74 5.33 8.96
CA ALA A 140 -23.31 6.42 8.17
C ALA A 140 -23.09 6.33 6.66
N LEU A 141 -22.05 5.65 6.19
CA LEU A 141 -21.71 5.50 4.77
C LEU A 141 -22.00 4.09 4.24
N ARG A 142 -22.72 3.28 5.01
CA ARG A 142 -23.09 1.92 4.60
C ARG A 142 -23.98 1.96 3.36
N ASP A 143 -23.65 1.12 2.38
CA ASP A 143 -24.55 0.83 1.26
C ASP A 143 -25.66 -0.12 1.72
N PRO A 144 -26.95 0.28 1.65
CA PRO A 144 -28.08 -0.59 2.00
C PRO A 144 -28.13 -1.90 1.21
N ALA A 145 -27.57 -1.92 0.00
CA ALA A 145 -27.51 -3.12 -0.85
C ALA A 145 -26.43 -4.12 -0.40
N SER A 146 -25.45 -3.71 0.43
CA SER A 146 -24.37 -4.56 0.94
C SER A 146 -24.83 -5.36 2.16
N ALA A 147 -25.51 -6.50 1.96
CA ALA A 147 -26.07 -7.28 3.07
C ALA A 147 -25.01 -8.03 3.90
N ASN A 148 -24.09 -8.74 3.24
CA ASN A 148 -23.17 -9.67 3.92
C ASN A 148 -21.76 -9.09 4.17
N LYS A 149 -21.36 -8.06 3.44
CA LYS A 149 -20.07 -7.41 3.57
C LYS A 149 -20.25 -5.90 3.56
N PRO A 150 -20.29 -5.25 4.73
CA PRO A 150 -20.46 -3.81 4.80
C PRO A 150 -19.46 -3.07 3.90
N SER A 151 -19.96 -2.15 3.09
CA SER A 151 -19.17 -1.34 2.18
C SER A 151 -19.78 0.04 2.00
N THR A 152 -19.02 1.00 1.55
CA THR A 152 -19.55 2.27 1.05
C THR A 152 -20.30 2.06 -0.25
N MET A 153 -21.12 3.03 -0.65
CA MET A 153 -21.71 3.04 -2.00
C MET A 153 -20.60 2.90 -3.06
N PRO A 154 -20.86 2.17 -4.16
CA PRO A 154 -19.91 2.07 -5.27
C PRO A 154 -19.60 3.44 -5.87
N ILE A 155 -18.33 3.66 -6.24
CA ILE A 155 -17.86 4.92 -6.87
C ILE A 155 -18.40 5.13 -8.28
N GLY A 156 -19.14 4.12 -8.83
CA GLY A 156 -19.62 4.12 -10.22
C GLY A 156 -18.53 3.75 -11.22
N ASP A 157 -18.96 3.12 -12.33
CA ASP A 157 -18.01 2.64 -13.36
C ASP A 157 -17.26 3.77 -14.08
N ALA A 158 -17.87 4.96 -14.16
CA ALA A 158 -17.25 6.14 -14.78
C ALA A 158 -15.99 6.63 -14.03
N TYR A 159 -15.89 6.37 -12.73
CA TYR A 159 -14.75 6.81 -11.91
C TYR A 159 -13.74 5.69 -11.63
N ARG A 160 -13.97 4.51 -12.19
CA ARG A 160 -12.99 3.44 -12.16
C ARG A 160 -11.83 3.76 -13.10
N ILE A 161 -10.62 3.65 -12.58
CA ILE A 161 -9.40 3.81 -13.38
C ILE A 161 -9.09 2.45 -13.99
N GLY A 162 -9.21 2.34 -15.32
CA GLY A 162 -8.92 1.14 -16.08
C GLY A 162 -7.42 0.86 -16.24
N ALA A 163 -7.10 -0.17 -17.03
CA ALA A 163 -5.74 -0.42 -17.50
C ALA A 163 -5.33 0.60 -18.57
N ILE A 164 -4.03 0.76 -18.78
CA ILE A 164 -3.49 1.58 -19.87
C ILE A 164 -3.88 0.94 -21.21
N PRO A 165 -4.44 1.71 -22.16
CA PRO A 165 -4.84 1.17 -23.45
C PRO A 165 -3.70 0.38 -24.14
N GLY A 166 -3.99 -0.86 -24.53
CA GLY A 166 -3.01 -1.75 -25.17
C GLY A 166 -2.10 -2.54 -24.22
N THR A 167 -2.27 -2.41 -22.90
CA THR A 167 -1.51 -3.17 -21.91
C THR A 167 -2.42 -3.63 -20.78
N ASP A 168 -2.04 -4.72 -20.09
CA ASP A 168 -2.71 -5.15 -18.86
C ASP A 168 -2.22 -4.40 -17.61
N VAL A 169 -1.45 -3.32 -17.80
CA VAL A 169 -0.85 -2.54 -16.73
C VAL A 169 -1.76 -1.40 -16.31
N HIS A 170 -2.01 -1.27 -15.03
CA HIS A 170 -2.83 -0.20 -14.47
C HIS A 170 -2.07 1.13 -14.36
N TRP A 171 -2.79 2.25 -14.49
CA TRP A 171 -2.26 3.61 -14.26
C TRP A 171 -1.59 3.79 -12.88
N GLY A 172 -2.02 3.03 -11.86
CA GLY A 172 -1.38 3.05 -10.53
C GLY A 172 0.07 2.61 -10.53
N PHE A 173 0.47 1.68 -11.43
CA PHE A 173 1.87 1.30 -11.60
C PHE A 173 2.69 2.46 -12.20
N ALA A 174 2.19 3.07 -13.26
CA ALA A 174 2.84 4.23 -13.88
C ALA A 174 3.00 5.38 -12.87
N ALA A 175 1.96 5.67 -12.09
CA ALA A 175 2.01 6.66 -11.03
C ALA A 175 3.06 6.31 -9.96
N GLY A 176 3.15 5.03 -9.56
CA GLY A 176 4.17 4.55 -8.62
C GLY A 176 5.59 4.74 -9.14
N VAL A 177 5.85 4.42 -10.42
CA VAL A 177 7.15 4.63 -11.07
C VAL A 177 7.50 6.13 -11.16
N VAL A 178 6.57 6.96 -11.60
CA VAL A 178 6.77 8.42 -11.68
C VAL A 178 7.07 9.00 -10.30
N LEU A 179 6.30 8.61 -9.28
CA LEU A 179 6.51 9.08 -7.91
C LEU A 179 7.84 8.59 -7.34
N SER A 180 8.26 7.37 -7.68
CA SER A 180 9.57 6.81 -7.34
C SER A 180 10.72 7.68 -7.90
N ILE A 181 10.61 8.12 -9.17
CA ILE A 181 11.59 9.01 -9.79
C ILE A 181 11.59 10.38 -9.13
N ILE A 182 10.40 10.95 -8.89
CA ILE A 182 10.27 12.25 -8.21
C ILE A 182 10.89 12.22 -6.82
N LEU A 183 10.58 11.18 -6.03
CA LEU A 183 11.14 11.04 -4.68
C LEU A 183 12.63 10.73 -4.70
N PHE A 184 13.12 10.00 -5.70
CA PHE A 184 14.56 9.82 -5.89
C PHE A 184 15.26 11.16 -6.13
N ILE A 185 14.74 11.99 -7.04
CA ILE A 185 15.27 13.33 -7.31
C ILE A 185 15.20 14.19 -6.04
N LEU A 186 14.04 14.22 -5.39
CA LEU A 186 13.82 14.98 -4.16
C LEU A 186 14.84 14.59 -3.07
N MET A 187 15.02 13.29 -2.82
CA MET A 187 15.88 12.81 -1.75
C MET A 187 17.36 12.79 -2.11
N SER A 188 17.73 12.69 -3.39
CA SER A 188 19.12 12.52 -3.81
C SER A 188 19.75 13.79 -4.38
N ARG A 189 18.95 14.68 -4.99
CA ARG A 189 19.45 15.82 -5.79
C ARG A 189 19.05 17.19 -5.25
N THR A 190 18.23 17.28 -4.17
CA THR A 190 17.80 18.57 -3.61
C THR A 190 18.45 18.86 -2.26
N THR A 191 18.43 20.13 -1.87
CA THR A 191 18.85 20.59 -0.53
C THR A 191 17.98 20.00 0.58
N PHE A 192 16.68 19.79 0.32
CA PHE A 192 15.78 19.10 1.24
C PHE A 192 16.25 17.68 1.55
N GLY A 193 16.55 16.90 0.51
CA GLY A 193 17.03 15.52 0.68
C GLY A 193 18.43 15.47 1.35
N PHE A 194 19.28 16.45 1.09
CA PHE A 194 20.55 16.57 1.81
C PHE A 194 20.32 16.83 3.29
N ALA A 195 19.49 17.82 3.65
CA ALA A 195 19.16 18.16 5.03
C ALA A 195 18.49 16.98 5.77
N ALA A 196 17.61 16.23 5.07
CA ALA A 196 16.97 15.04 5.63
C ALA A 196 18.01 13.95 5.97
N ARG A 197 18.97 13.66 5.08
CA ARG A 197 20.03 12.68 5.35
C ARG A 197 20.97 13.12 6.48
N MET A 198 21.33 14.40 6.53
CA MET A 198 22.13 14.95 7.62
C MET A 198 21.43 14.80 8.98
N THR A 199 20.12 15.08 9.01
CA THR A 199 19.29 14.89 10.21
C THR A 199 19.20 13.42 10.62
N GLY A 200 19.07 12.49 9.65
CA GLY A 200 19.04 11.05 9.90
C GLY A 200 20.36 10.50 10.44
N GLY A 201 21.49 11.08 10.03
CA GLY A 201 22.81 10.70 10.53
C GLY A 201 23.06 11.16 11.97
N ASN A 202 22.76 12.42 12.28
CA ASN A 202 22.92 12.96 13.62
C ASN A 202 22.03 14.19 13.86
N VAL A 203 20.96 14.00 14.60
CA VAL A 203 19.97 15.05 14.92
C VAL A 203 20.61 16.22 15.68
N ARG A 204 21.56 15.98 16.58
CA ARG A 204 22.23 17.05 17.35
C ARG A 204 23.11 17.91 16.46
N ALA A 205 23.89 17.27 15.58
CA ALA A 205 24.74 17.99 14.63
C ALA A 205 23.90 18.80 13.62
N ALA A 206 22.79 18.24 13.13
CA ALA A 206 21.87 18.94 12.24
C ALA A 206 21.29 20.20 12.87
N ARG A 207 20.89 20.12 14.15
CA ARG A 207 20.41 21.30 14.92
C ARG A 207 21.51 22.34 15.12
N ALA A 208 22.74 21.92 15.43
CA ALA A 208 23.87 22.81 15.60
C ALA A 208 24.21 23.59 14.32
N GLN A 209 23.92 23.00 13.16
CA GLN A 209 24.05 23.65 11.84
C GLN A 209 22.83 24.50 11.44
N GLY A 210 21.84 24.68 12.34
CA GLY A 210 20.67 25.49 12.07
C GLY A 210 19.60 24.84 11.19
N LEU A 211 19.69 23.52 10.92
CA LEU A 211 18.66 22.83 10.12
C LEU A 211 17.34 22.72 10.88
N PRO A 212 16.19 22.97 10.21
CA PRO A 212 14.87 22.89 10.83
C PRO A 212 14.42 21.43 10.98
N VAL A 213 15.01 20.71 11.92
CA VAL A 213 14.82 19.26 12.12
C VAL A 213 13.36 18.88 12.26
N GLY A 214 12.56 19.64 13.01
CA GLY A 214 11.14 19.35 13.19
C GLY A 214 10.34 19.43 11.90
N PHE A 215 10.56 20.46 11.11
CA PHE A 215 9.95 20.61 9.80
C PHE A 215 10.33 19.45 8.86
N LEU A 216 11.62 19.09 8.81
CA LEU A 216 12.12 17.99 7.98
C LEU A 216 11.47 16.65 8.38
N MET A 217 11.40 16.33 9.68
CA MET A 217 10.78 15.10 10.18
C MET A 217 9.31 15.03 9.81
N VAL A 218 8.53 16.07 10.13
CA VAL A 218 7.08 16.09 9.86
C VAL A 218 6.82 16.05 8.36
N THR A 219 7.56 16.81 7.56
CA THR A 219 7.37 16.84 6.10
C THR A 219 7.68 15.48 5.46
N CYS A 220 8.76 14.79 5.87
CA CYS A 220 9.03 13.42 5.40
C CYS A 220 7.89 12.46 5.75
N CYS A 221 7.31 12.58 6.94
CA CYS A 221 6.16 11.77 7.37
C CYS A 221 4.89 12.10 6.56
N VAL A 222 4.63 13.39 6.29
CA VAL A 222 3.50 13.81 5.43
C VAL A 222 3.66 13.27 4.01
N ILE A 223 4.84 13.37 3.42
CA ILE A 223 5.13 12.80 2.09
C ILE A 223 4.90 11.28 2.10
N ALA A 224 5.39 10.60 3.12
CA ALA A 224 5.19 9.15 3.30
C ALA A 224 3.72 8.77 3.37
N GLY A 225 2.96 9.46 4.23
CA GLY A 225 1.53 9.24 4.37
C GLY A 225 0.75 9.57 3.09
N ALA A 226 1.15 10.61 2.35
CA ALA A 226 0.56 10.94 1.05
C ALA A 226 0.79 9.83 0.01
N CYS A 227 1.98 9.20 -0.02
CA CYS A 227 2.24 8.04 -0.88
C CYS A 227 1.34 6.85 -0.51
N ALA A 228 1.20 6.55 0.79
CA ALA A 228 0.32 5.47 1.24
C ALA A 228 -1.16 5.77 0.96
N GLY A 229 -1.60 7.01 1.18
CA GLY A 229 -2.96 7.46 0.85
C GLY A 229 -3.27 7.33 -0.65
N LEU A 230 -2.31 7.68 -1.50
CA LEU A 230 -2.42 7.50 -2.95
C LEU A 230 -2.51 6.01 -3.34
N ALA A 231 -1.81 5.11 -2.62
CA ALA A 231 -1.98 3.67 -2.80
C ALA A 231 -3.44 3.26 -2.52
N GLY A 232 -4.04 3.76 -1.43
CA GLY A 232 -5.44 3.54 -1.09
C GLY A 232 -6.41 4.05 -2.15
N PHE A 233 -6.16 5.22 -2.74
CA PHE A 233 -6.93 5.74 -3.86
C PHE A 233 -6.93 4.76 -5.05
N PHE A 234 -5.76 4.23 -5.44
CA PHE A 234 -5.69 3.26 -6.52
C PHE A 234 -6.34 1.92 -6.16
N GLU A 235 -6.28 1.47 -4.90
CA GLU A 235 -6.97 0.26 -4.44
C GLU A 235 -8.49 0.41 -4.60
N VAL A 236 -9.04 1.56 -4.26
CA VAL A 236 -10.48 1.82 -4.42
C VAL A 236 -10.86 2.00 -5.88
N THR A 237 -10.15 2.84 -6.64
CA THR A 237 -10.56 3.19 -8.00
C THR A 237 -10.31 2.09 -9.02
N ALA A 238 -9.35 1.22 -8.78
CA ALA A 238 -8.92 0.22 -9.74
C ALA A 238 -9.37 -1.21 -9.40
N ILE A 239 -9.57 -1.54 -8.12
CA ILE A 239 -9.91 -2.91 -7.70
C ILE A 239 -11.29 -2.98 -7.07
N HIS A 240 -11.44 -2.33 -5.91
CA HIS A 240 -12.62 -2.56 -5.08
C HIS A 240 -13.86 -1.81 -5.57
N GLY A 241 -13.70 -0.63 -6.16
CA GLY A 241 -14.81 0.25 -6.54
C GLY A 241 -15.61 0.81 -5.36
N GLN A 242 -15.19 0.51 -4.12
CA GLN A 242 -15.84 0.90 -2.86
C GLN A 242 -14.87 0.71 -1.70
N ALA A 243 -15.07 1.38 -0.58
CA ALA A 243 -14.31 1.11 0.64
C ALA A 243 -15.01 0.03 1.47
N ASN A 244 -14.24 -0.96 1.90
CA ASN A 244 -14.68 -2.04 2.78
C ASN A 244 -13.49 -2.67 3.51
N ALA A 245 -13.72 -3.64 4.38
CA ALA A 245 -12.69 -4.33 5.13
C ALA A 245 -11.59 -5.00 4.27
N SER A 246 -11.84 -5.22 2.96
CA SER A 246 -10.81 -5.77 2.05
C SER A 246 -9.68 -4.80 1.73
N LEU A 247 -9.81 -3.51 2.06
CA LEU A 247 -8.70 -2.54 1.96
C LEU A 247 -7.57 -2.87 2.93
N VAL A 248 -7.86 -3.62 4.01
CA VAL A 248 -6.85 -4.11 4.96
C VAL A 248 -6.22 -5.38 4.40
N ALA A 249 -5.37 -5.23 3.38
CA ALA A 249 -4.76 -6.35 2.67
C ALA A 249 -3.30 -6.62 3.05
N GLY A 250 -2.72 -5.82 3.98
CA GLY A 250 -1.34 -5.97 4.42
C GLY A 250 -0.30 -5.40 3.45
N TYR A 251 -0.71 -4.62 2.47
CA TYR A 251 0.22 -4.00 1.51
C TYR A 251 1.20 -3.04 2.17
N GLY A 252 0.80 -2.36 3.24
CA GLY A 252 1.69 -1.51 4.04
C GLY A 252 2.82 -2.30 4.67
N PHE A 253 2.54 -3.48 5.23
CA PHE A 253 3.54 -4.34 5.82
C PHE A 253 4.46 -4.96 4.76
N THR A 254 3.90 -5.46 3.65
CA THR A 254 4.70 -5.97 2.53
C THR A 254 5.56 -4.87 1.90
N GLY A 255 5.08 -3.63 1.85
CA GLY A 255 5.85 -2.47 1.40
C GLY A 255 7.10 -2.22 2.25
N ILE A 256 7.07 -2.50 3.55
CA ILE A 256 8.25 -2.43 4.42
C ILE A 256 9.32 -3.42 3.93
N LEU A 257 8.94 -4.68 3.60
CA LEU A 257 9.86 -5.69 3.10
C LEU A 257 10.54 -5.23 1.80
N VAL A 258 9.74 -4.70 0.88
CA VAL A 258 10.22 -4.14 -0.40
C VAL A 258 11.20 -2.99 -0.17
N ALA A 259 10.89 -2.08 0.76
CA ALA A 259 11.75 -0.94 1.06
C ALA A 259 13.10 -1.35 1.69
N PHE A 260 13.10 -2.33 2.59
CA PHE A 260 14.33 -2.88 3.16
C PHE A 260 15.19 -3.55 2.09
N LEU A 261 14.62 -4.41 1.26
CA LEU A 261 15.36 -5.08 0.18
C LEU A 261 15.92 -4.07 -0.84
N ALA A 262 15.16 -3.00 -1.12
CA ALA A 262 15.61 -1.89 -1.96
C ALA A 262 16.61 -0.95 -1.25
N ARG A 263 17.01 -1.23 0.00
CA ARG A 263 17.89 -0.39 0.83
C ARG A 263 17.42 1.06 0.90
N HIS A 264 16.11 1.25 1.01
CA HIS A 264 15.44 2.55 1.05
C HIS A 264 15.75 3.45 -0.18
N ASN A 265 16.18 2.87 -1.29
CA ASN A 265 16.41 3.60 -2.53
C ASN A 265 15.11 3.63 -3.36
N PRO A 266 14.52 4.82 -3.60
CA PRO A 266 13.25 4.91 -4.31
C PRO A 266 13.27 4.25 -5.70
N LEU A 267 14.36 4.34 -6.46
CA LEU A 267 14.45 3.69 -7.78
C LEU A 267 14.54 2.17 -7.69
N MET A 268 15.22 1.63 -6.68
CA MET A 268 15.34 0.19 -6.48
C MET A 268 14.04 -0.44 -5.93
N ILE A 269 13.14 0.37 -5.40
CA ILE A 269 11.81 -0.09 -4.98
C ILE A 269 11.02 -0.65 -6.17
N VAL A 270 11.15 -0.06 -7.35
CA VAL A 270 10.38 -0.50 -8.54
C VAL A 270 10.68 -1.95 -8.93
N PRO A 271 11.93 -2.35 -9.24
CA PRO A 271 12.20 -3.75 -9.59
C PRO A 271 11.93 -4.73 -8.44
N VAL A 272 12.19 -4.33 -7.20
CA VAL A 272 11.91 -5.17 -6.03
C VAL A 272 10.39 -5.38 -5.85
N ALA A 273 9.58 -4.33 -6.00
CA ALA A 273 8.13 -4.44 -5.94
C ALA A 273 7.57 -5.35 -7.04
N ILE A 274 8.16 -5.34 -8.24
CA ILE A 274 7.79 -6.26 -9.33
C ILE A 274 8.04 -7.71 -8.91
N ILE A 275 9.19 -8.00 -8.32
CA ILE A 275 9.52 -9.35 -7.84
C ILE A 275 8.53 -9.81 -6.76
N PHE A 276 8.30 -8.98 -5.74
CA PHE A 276 7.36 -9.32 -4.65
C PHE A 276 5.92 -9.48 -5.14
N GLY A 277 5.51 -8.65 -6.06
CA GLY A 277 4.19 -8.78 -6.65
C GLY A 277 4.09 -10.04 -7.53
N ALA A 278 5.14 -10.44 -8.24
CA ALA A 278 5.16 -11.71 -8.98
C ALA A 278 5.04 -12.91 -8.02
N ILE A 279 5.70 -12.85 -6.85
CA ILE A 279 5.56 -13.86 -5.78
C ILE A 279 4.11 -13.90 -5.28
N ALA A 280 3.51 -12.75 -5.00
CA ALA A 280 2.11 -12.68 -4.55
C ALA A 280 1.13 -13.23 -5.61
N ALA A 281 1.36 -12.90 -6.89
CA ALA A 281 0.56 -13.42 -8.00
C ALA A 281 0.73 -14.94 -8.17
N ALA A 282 1.96 -15.46 -8.05
CA ALA A 282 2.22 -16.90 -8.06
C ALA A 282 1.54 -17.62 -6.89
N GLY A 283 1.54 -17.01 -5.70
CA GLY A 283 0.84 -17.52 -4.53
C GLY A 283 -0.65 -17.70 -4.75
N GLY A 284 -1.32 -16.72 -5.36
CA GLY A 284 -2.73 -16.83 -5.73
C GLY A 284 -3.02 -17.91 -6.78
N LEU A 285 -2.03 -18.31 -7.59
CA LEU A 285 -2.14 -19.47 -8.50
C LEU A 285 -2.02 -20.79 -7.75
N VAL A 286 -1.04 -20.90 -6.87
CA VAL A 286 -0.81 -22.09 -6.03
C VAL A 286 -2.03 -22.36 -5.17
N GLN A 287 -2.60 -21.34 -4.53
CA GLN A 287 -3.81 -21.44 -3.75
C GLN A 287 -4.98 -22.04 -4.54
N ARG A 288 -5.23 -21.55 -5.76
CA ARG A 288 -6.33 -22.05 -6.60
C ARG A 288 -6.10 -23.44 -7.17
N ARG A 289 -4.83 -23.86 -7.39
CA ARG A 289 -4.50 -25.17 -7.95
C ARG A 289 -4.29 -26.25 -6.91
N MET A 290 -3.85 -25.88 -5.71
CA MET A 290 -3.44 -26.80 -4.65
C MET A 290 -4.33 -26.69 -3.41
N ASP A 291 -5.40 -25.89 -3.44
CA ASP A 291 -6.35 -25.65 -2.34
C ASP A 291 -5.67 -25.19 -1.02
N MET A 292 -4.53 -24.47 -1.17
CA MET A 292 -3.77 -23.98 -0.02
C MET A 292 -4.37 -22.70 0.56
N PRO A 293 -4.31 -22.50 1.89
CA PRO A 293 -4.78 -21.27 2.53
C PRO A 293 -3.97 -20.04 2.06
N ASP A 294 -4.61 -18.87 2.00
CA ASP A 294 -3.96 -17.57 1.73
C ASP A 294 -2.75 -17.30 2.61
N ALA A 295 -2.80 -17.76 3.87
CA ALA A 295 -1.71 -17.65 4.83
C ALA A 295 -0.38 -18.22 4.34
N THR A 296 -0.38 -19.21 3.44
CA THR A 296 0.85 -19.86 2.93
C THR A 296 1.76 -18.85 2.21
N VAL A 297 1.17 -17.93 1.45
CA VAL A 297 1.93 -16.87 0.74
C VAL A 297 2.53 -15.87 1.71
N LEU A 298 1.77 -15.49 2.75
CA LEU A 298 2.25 -14.58 3.79
C LEU A 298 3.39 -15.19 4.60
N VAL A 299 3.30 -16.49 4.92
CA VAL A 299 4.38 -17.23 5.59
C VAL A 299 5.64 -17.28 4.71
N LEU A 300 5.50 -17.59 3.43
CA LEU A 300 6.62 -17.59 2.49
C LEU A 300 7.30 -16.21 2.40
N GLN A 301 6.51 -15.15 2.29
CA GLN A 301 7.03 -13.77 2.30
C GLN A 301 7.73 -13.46 3.63
N GLY A 302 7.18 -13.89 4.76
CA GLY A 302 7.80 -13.73 6.08
C GLY A 302 9.15 -14.45 6.19
N ILE A 303 9.25 -15.69 5.68
CA ILE A 303 10.51 -16.46 5.65
C ILE A 303 11.54 -15.74 4.78
N ILE A 304 11.17 -15.31 3.57
CA ILE A 304 12.06 -14.54 2.68
C ILE A 304 12.58 -13.30 3.39
N PHE A 305 11.72 -12.59 4.12
CA PHE A 305 12.11 -11.40 4.86
C PHE A 305 13.13 -11.70 5.96
N VAL A 306 12.87 -12.71 6.79
CA VAL A 306 13.80 -13.10 7.87
C VAL A 306 15.16 -13.49 7.31
N VAL A 307 15.17 -14.27 6.21
CA VAL A 307 16.42 -14.68 5.53
C VAL A 307 17.17 -13.45 4.98
N LEU A 308 16.47 -12.50 4.38
CA LEU A 308 17.08 -11.29 3.86
C LEU A 308 17.65 -10.40 4.97
N LEU A 309 16.91 -10.19 6.07
CA LEU A 309 17.39 -9.45 7.24
C LEU A 309 18.61 -10.13 7.89
N ALA A 310 18.56 -11.45 8.03
CA ALA A 310 19.70 -12.23 8.55
C ALA A 310 20.91 -12.08 7.63
N SER A 311 20.72 -12.18 6.31
CA SER A 311 21.77 -11.99 5.31
C SER A 311 22.40 -10.61 5.38
N ASP A 312 21.60 -9.55 5.47
CA ASP A 312 22.10 -8.17 5.55
C ASP A 312 22.87 -7.92 6.86
N THR A 313 22.41 -8.51 7.98
CA THR A 313 23.08 -8.44 9.28
C THR A 313 24.41 -9.22 9.29
N LEU A 314 24.46 -10.35 8.63
CA LEU A 314 25.64 -11.24 8.57
C LEU A 314 26.69 -10.73 7.58
N TYR A 315 26.28 -10.09 6.48
CA TYR A 315 27.17 -9.63 5.41
C TYR A 315 28.28 -8.66 5.89
N GLY A 316 28.00 -7.84 6.92
CA GLY A 316 28.98 -6.96 7.52
C GLY A 316 29.83 -7.56 8.65
N ARG A 317 29.47 -8.74 9.17
CA ARG A 317 30.08 -9.35 10.37
C ARG A 317 30.94 -10.58 10.07
N ILE A 318 30.72 -11.25 8.95
CA ILE A 318 31.48 -12.45 8.59
C ILE A 318 32.66 -12.04 7.70
N PRO A 319 33.93 -12.28 8.11
CA PRO A 319 35.12 -11.87 7.35
C PRO A 319 35.23 -12.53 5.97
N LEU A 320 34.54 -13.66 5.74
CA LEU A 320 34.47 -14.34 4.43
C LEU A 320 33.82 -13.48 3.32
N PHE A 321 32.97 -12.52 3.66
CA PHE A 321 32.24 -11.66 2.72
C PHE A 321 32.75 -10.21 2.69
N GLN A 322 33.85 -9.91 3.40
CA GLN A 322 34.48 -8.60 3.27
C GLN A 322 35.23 -8.54 1.96
N PRO A 323 34.99 -7.54 1.08
CA PRO A 323 35.87 -7.34 -0.08
C PRO A 323 37.26 -7.08 0.47
N GLN A 324 38.21 -7.94 0.07
CA GLN A 324 39.61 -7.73 0.42
C GLN A 324 40.01 -6.31 -0.02
N ALA A 325 40.33 -5.46 0.92
CA ALA A 325 40.95 -4.18 0.62
C ALA A 325 42.13 -4.50 -0.27
N ARG A 326 42.07 -4.09 -1.54
CA ARG A 326 43.16 -4.19 -2.49
C ARG A 326 44.30 -3.34 -1.90
N GLY A 327 45.26 -4.04 -1.27
CA GLY A 327 46.44 -3.38 -0.72
C GLY A 327 47.06 -2.57 -1.83
N ASP A 328 47.13 -1.26 -1.62
CA ASP A 328 48.02 -0.38 -2.34
C ASP A 328 49.43 -0.95 -2.17
N ARG A 329 49.91 -1.60 -3.22
CA ARG A 329 51.35 -1.81 -3.40
C ARG A 329 51.90 -0.52 -4.01
N THR A 330 52.51 0.30 -3.17
CA THR A 330 53.48 1.32 -3.53
C THR A 330 54.52 0.86 -4.53
#